data_83d7c51ca31858d8413d308d0a4c0039
#
_entry.id   83d7c51ca31858d8413d308d0a4c0039
#
_cell.length_a   1.000
_cell.length_b   1.000
_cell.length_c   1.000
_cell.angle_alpha   90.00
_cell.angle_beta   90.00
_cell.angle_gamma   90.00
#
_symmetry.space_group_name_H-M   'P 1'
#
loop_
_entity.id
_entity.type
_entity.pdbx_description
1 polymer ?
#
loop_
_entity_poly.entity_id
_entity_poly.type
_entity_poly.pdbx_seq_one_letter_code
_entity_poly.pdbx_strand_id
1 'polypeptide(L)'
;MYKRQRGDHEVNDVKLQNITGAITLKMAEESAIRAIGGVPGFMSPIGLSKDAIVVVDATVMEMHNAVCGANEEDCHYKNANPKRDFGDVIVADIRLIAEGDPCPHCGAPVKMTHGIEVGQVFKLGIKYSKALGATFLDENGKEKPLIMGCYGIGVSRTMAAAIEQFHDDNGIIWPASIAPFEVVIVPINAKDEAQMQIAEKLYADMKLSLIHISEPT
;
A
#
# COMPACT_ATOMS: atom_id res chain seq x y z
N MET A 1 16.82 14.45 -14.97
CA MET A 1 16.52 14.52 -13.52
C MET A 1 17.45 13.60 -12.76
N TYR A 2 18.01 14.08 -11.66
CA TYR A 2 18.79 13.29 -10.71
C TYR A 2 18.11 13.29 -9.36
N LYS A 3 18.02 12.11 -8.70
CA LYS A 3 17.44 11.96 -7.37
C LYS A 3 18.50 11.53 -6.36
N ARG A 4 18.43 12.01 -5.13
CA ARG A 4 19.35 11.65 -4.05
C ARG A 4 18.59 11.28 -2.78
N GLN A 5 18.85 10.09 -2.29
CA GLN A 5 18.42 9.57 -0.99
C GLN A 5 19.61 8.99 -0.23
N ARG A 6 19.40 8.62 1.03
CA ARG A 6 20.40 7.84 1.79
C ARG A 6 20.62 6.48 1.12
N GLY A 7 21.81 5.91 1.29
CA GLY A 7 22.17 4.62 0.68
C GLY A 7 21.36 3.42 1.19
N ASP A 8 20.80 3.54 2.39
CA ASP A 8 19.95 2.55 3.05
C ASP A 8 18.43 2.77 2.79
N HIS A 9 18.07 3.75 1.95
CA HIS A 9 16.68 4.05 1.62
C HIS A 9 16.39 3.78 0.14
N GLU A 10 15.15 3.37 -0.15
CA GLU A 10 14.64 3.24 -1.50
C GLU A 10 13.72 4.42 -1.86
N VAL A 11 13.63 4.72 -3.15
CA VAL A 11 12.79 5.81 -3.67
C VAL A 11 11.40 5.30 -4.01
N ASN A 12 10.39 6.08 -3.66
CA ASN A 12 9.03 5.90 -4.10
C ASN A 12 8.81 6.67 -5.42
N ASP A 13 8.68 5.94 -6.51
CA ASP A 13 8.51 6.52 -7.85
C ASP A 13 7.24 7.39 -7.95
N VAL A 14 6.17 7.04 -7.27
CA VAL A 14 4.92 7.82 -7.27
C VAL A 14 5.11 9.17 -6.58
N LYS A 15 5.81 9.21 -5.43
CA LYS A 15 6.18 10.48 -4.78
C LYS A 15 7.03 11.33 -5.70
N LEU A 16 8.03 10.73 -6.34
CA LEU A 16 8.93 11.43 -7.24
C LEU A 16 8.21 11.97 -8.48
N GLN A 17 7.29 11.20 -9.07
CA GLN A 17 6.42 11.65 -10.16
C GLN A 17 5.56 12.84 -9.76
N ASN A 18 4.91 12.77 -8.61
CA ASN A 18 4.04 13.84 -8.10
C ASN A 18 4.79 15.15 -7.88
N ILE A 19 6.02 15.08 -7.37
CA ILE A 19 6.87 16.25 -7.11
C ILE A 19 7.36 16.88 -8.40
N THR A 20 7.73 16.08 -9.39
CA THR A 20 8.33 16.56 -10.64
C THR A 20 7.31 16.79 -11.74
N GLY A 21 6.08 16.32 -11.60
CA GLY A 21 5.07 16.33 -12.67
C GLY A 21 5.36 15.35 -13.81
N ALA A 22 6.32 14.45 -13.63
CA ALA A 22 6.73 13.50 -14.68
C ALA A 22 5.63 12.45 -14.93
N ILE A 23 5.30 12.24 -16.20
CA ILE A 23 4.34 11.22 -16.61
C ILE A 23 4.94 9.82 -16.46
N THR A 24 6.23 9.68 -16.73
CA THR A 24 6.95 8.40 -16.68
C THR A 24 8.34 8.60 -16.11
N LEU A 25 8.78 7.69 -15.27
CA LEU A 25 10.16 7.58 -14.78
C LEU A 25 10.82 6.35 -15.37
N LYS A 26 12.04 6.52 -15.85
CA LYS A 26 12.90 5.43 -16.34
C LYS A 26 14.32 5.66 -15.84
N MET A 27 15.05 4.58 -15.64
CA MET A 27 16.51 4.68 -15.45
C MET A 27 17.14 5.34 -16.65
N ALA A 28 18.02 6.31 -16.39
CA ALA A 28 18.71 7.03 -17.44
C ALA A 28 19.81 6.14 -18.05
N GLU A 29 19.99 6.26 -19.36
CA GLU A 29 21.14 5.67 -20.06
C GLU A 29 22.42 6.41 -19.70
N GLU A 30 23.55 5.74 -19.81
CA GLU A 30 24.87 6.30 -19.47
C GLU A 30 25.16 7.60 -20.24
N SER A 31 24.81 7.67 -21.51
CA SER A 31 24.97 8.86 -22.35
C SER A 31 24.24 10.08 -21.78
N ALA A 32 23.03 9.90 -21.28
CA ALA A 32 22.25 10.95 -20.66
C ALA A 32 22.83 11.40 -19.31
N ILE A 33 23.40 10.46 -18.53
CA ILE A 33 24.08 10.77 -17.27
C ILE A 33 25.34 11.60 -17.53
N ARG A 34 26.15 11.21 -18.51
CA ARG A 34 27.36 11.94 -18.88
C ARG A 34 27.06 13.33 -19.47
N ALA A 35 25.95 13.47 -20.19
CA ALA A 35 25.53 14.77 -20.75
C ALA A 35 25.24 15.83 -19.68
N ILE A 36 24.83 15.44 -18.47
CA ILE A 36 24.64 16.37 -17.35
C ILE A 36 25.85 16.50 -16.42
N GLY A 37 27.00 15.94 -16.81
CA GLY A 37 28.24 15.99 -16.04
C GLY A 37 28.35 14.93 -14.94
N GLY A 38 27.51 13.88 -14.99
CA GLY A 38 27.54 12.78 -14.03
C GLY A 38 28.36 11.59 -14.53
N VAL A 39 28.77 10.72 -13.60
CA VAL A 39 29.40 9.44 -13.88
C VAL A 39 28.57 8.32 -13.24
N PRO A 40 28.10 7.31 -14.00
CA PRO A 40 27.33 6.22 -13.46
C PRO A 40 28.03 5.56 -12.27
N GLY A 41 27.28 5.33 -11.18
CA GLY A 41 27.83 4.78 -9.93
C GLY A 41 28.48 5.82 -9.00
N PHE A 42 28.99 6.93 -9.52
CA PHE A 42 29.74 7.93 -8.74
C PHE A 42 29.09 9.32 -8.75
N MET A 43 27.78 9.38 -8.93
CA MET A 43 27.05 10.64 -9.04
C MET A 43 26.85 11.36 -7.71
N SER A 44 26.89 12.69 -7.76
CA SER A 44 26.40 13.58 -6.70
C SER A 44 25.71 14.80 -7.29
N PRO A 45 24.93 15.57 -6.50
CA PRO A 45 24.38 16.85 -6.95
C PRO A 45 25.47 17.92 -7.24
N ILE A 46 26.66 17.75 -6.67
CA ILE A 46 27.75 18.73 -6.73
C ILE A 46 28.32 18.75 -8.16
N GLY A 47 28.26 19.91 -8.81
CA GLY A 47 28.87 20.11 -10.13
C GLY A 47 28.05 19.56 -11.32
N LEU A 48 26.81 19.11 -11.13
CA LEU A 48 25.93 18.77 -12.24
C LEU A 48 25.53 20.01 -13.05
N SER A 49 25.20 19.81 -14.34
CA SER A 49 24.62 20.85 -15.18
C SER A 49 23.38 21.49 -14.53
N LYS A 50 23.22 22.80 -14.68
CA LYS A 50 22.04 23.54 -14.25
C LYS A 50 20.74 23.09 -14.93
N ASP A 51 20.84 22.42 -16.06
CA ASP A 51 19.68 21.83 -16.75
C ASP A 51 19.15 20.56 -16.09
N ALA A 52 19.90 19.98 -15.15
CA ALA A 52 19.48 18.82 -14.41
C ALA A 52 18.56 19.22 -13.26
N ILE A 53 17.30 18.75 -13.28
CA ILE A 53 16.42 18.83 -12.12
C ILE A 53 16.97 17.88 -11.05
N VAL A 54 17.37 18.42 -9.91
CA VAL A 54 17.89 17.64 -8.78
C VAL A 54 16.84 17.57 -7.67
N VAL A 55 16.43 16.37 -7.31
CA VAL A 55 15.51 16.12 -6.20
C VAL A 55 16.26 15.38 -5.09
N VAL A 56 16.19 15.91 -3.88
CA VAL A 56 16.90 15.39 -2.70
C VAL A 56 15.89 15.04 -1.63
N ASP A 57 16.02 13.83 -1.07
CA ASP A 57 15.19 13.43 0.07
C ASP A 57 15.44 14.33 1.28
N ALA A 58 14.37 14.67 1.99
CA ALA A 58 14.44 15.56 3.14
C ALA A 58 15.41 15.05 4.23
N THR A 59 15.52 13.73 4.42
CA THR A 59 16.44 13.13 5.40
C THR A 59 17.91 13.33 5.03
N VAL A 60 18.23 13.47 3.74
CA VAL A 60 19.57 13.75 3.27
C VAL A 60 20.02 15.16 3.65
N MET A 61 19.08 16.13 3.61
CA MET A 61 19.40 17.53 3.93
C MET A 61 19.81 17.74 5.41
N GLU A 62 19.48 16.79 6.27
CA GLU A 62 19.89 16.82 7.69
C GLU A 62 21.21 16.04 7.96
N MET A 63 21.81 15.46 6.92
CA MET A 63 23.09 14.76 7.07
C MET A 63 24.25 15.74 7.19
N HIS A 64 25.25 15.36 7.97
CA HIS A 64 26.51 16.08 8.14
C HIS A 64 27.68 15.16 7.82
N ASN A 65 28.71 15.72 7.19
CA ASN A 65 29.95 15.01 6.87
C ASN A 65 29.74 13.70 6.09
N ALA A 66 28.75 13.69 5.20
CA ALA A 66 28.40 12.53 4.39
C ALA A 66 29.49 12.21 3.35
N VAL A 67 29.44 10.99 2.83
CA VAL A 67 30.20 10.58 1.66
C VAL A 67 29.24 10.49 0.48
N CYS A 68 29.63 11.06 -0.66
CA CYS A 68 28.86 10.97 -1.91
C CYS A 68 29.79 10.83 -3.11
N GLY A 69 29.27 10.44 -4.28
CA GLY A 69 30.06 10.40 -5.50
C GLY A 69 30.65 11.75 -5.85
N ALA A 70 31.72 11.76 -6.61
CA ALA A 70 32.41 12.99 -7.02
C ALA A 70 32.17 13.34 -8.50
N ASN A 71 31.27 12.63 -9.21
CA ASN A 71 31.06 12.70 -10.66
C ASN A 71 32.35 12.39 -11.46
N GLU A 72 33.23 11.61 -10.89
CA GLU A 72 34.47 11.11 -11.47
C GLU A 72 34.61 9.62 -11.08
N GLU A 73 35.17 8.81 -11.99
CA GLU A 73 35.35 7.37 -11.74
C GLU A 73 36.17 7.10 -10.51
N ASP A 74 35.71 6.15 -9.69
CA ASP A 74 36.32 5.71 -8.43
C ASP A 74 36.54 6.83 -7.38
N CYS A 75 35.95 8.00 -7.58
CA CYS A 75 36.13 9.16 -6.72
C CYS A 75 34.89 9.45 -5.87
N HIS A 76 35.12 9.83 -4.61
CA HIS A 76 34.08 10.25 -3.67
C HIS A 76 34.46 11.51 -2.91
N TYR A 77 33.51 12.41 -2.70
CA TYR A 77 33.64 13.51 -1.75
C TYR A 77 33.47 13.00 -0.32
N LYS A 78 34.37 13.43 0.57
CA LYS A 78 34.23 13.31 2.04
C LYS A 78 33.74 14.63 2.60
N ASN A 79 33.09 14.58 3.76
CA ASN A 79 32.58 15.75 4.48
C ASN A 79 31.57 16.58 3.64
N ALA A 80 30.81 15.92 2.76
CA ALA A 80 29.74 16.58 2.06
C ALA A 80 28.64 16.98 3.06
N ASN A 81 28.25 18.24 3.01
CA ASN A 81 27.17 18.79 3.81
C ASN A 81 26.10 19.32 2.86
N PRO A 82 24.97 18.61 2.71
CA PRO A 82 23.99 18.93 1.68
C PRO A 82 23.53 20.40 1.64
N LYS A 83 23.28 20.99 2.81
CA LYS A 83 22.88 22.41 2.91
C LYS A 83 23.94 23.39 2.41
N ARG A 84 25.21 22.99 2.40
CA ARG A 84 26.32 23.82 1.90
C ARG A 84 26.67 23.53 0.44
N ASP A 85 26.62 22.24 0.06
CA ASP A 85 27.31 21.76 -1.14
C ASP A 85 26.40 21.44 -2.33
N PHE A 86 25.10 21.24 -2.13
CA PHE A 86 24.22 20.73 -3.20
C PHE A 86 23.61 21.80 -4.09
N GLY A 87 23.73 23.08 -3.74
CA GLY A 87 23.16 24.18 -4.54
C GLY A 87 21.63 24.18 -4.58
N ASP A 88 21.06 24.58 -5.70
CA ASP A 88 19.62 24.65 -5.91
C ASP A 88 19.04 23.26 -6.15
N VAL A 89 18.32 22.71 -5.17
CA VAL A 89 17.70 21.39 -5.22
C VAL A 89 16.26 21.44 -4.75
N ILE A 90 15.43 20.56 -5.28
CA ILE A 90 14.07 20.33 -4.79
C ILE A 90 14.17 19.37 -3.59
N VAL A 91 13.81 19.85 -2.40
CA VAL A 91 13.80 19.03 -1.18
C VAL A 91 12.40 18.50 -0.96
N ALA A 92 12.27 17.17 -0.85
CA ALA A 92 10.97 16.53 -0.63
C ALA A 92 11.13 15.15 0.03
N ASP A 93 10.05 14.63 0.61
CA ASP A 93 9.98 13.23 1.01
C ASP A 93 9.76 12.36 -0.23
N ILE A 94 10.80 11.64 -0.64
CA ILE A 94 10.78 10.77 -1.82
C ILE A 94 11.08 9.31 -1.51
N ARG A 95 11.29 8.94 -0.25
CA ARG A 95 11.64 7.58 0.13
C ARG A 95 10.43 6.69 0.36
N LEU A 96 10.62 5.39 0.22
CA LEU A 96 9.74 4.37 0.76
C LEU A 96 9.90 4.29 2.28
N ILE A 97 8.82 3.93 2.97
CA ILE A 97 8.89 3.58 4.38
C ILE A 97 9.62 2.24 4.53
N ALA A 98 10.42 2.10 5.58
CA ALA A 98 11.14 0.86 5.90
C ALA A 98 10.68 0.31 7.25
N GLU A 99 10.91 -0.97 7.47
CA GLU A 99 10.65 -1.59 8.77
C GLU A 99 11.50 -0.92 9.86
N GLY A 100 10.87 -0.63 10.99
CA GLY A 100 11.52 0.09 12.08
C GLY A 100 11.46 1.62 11.99
N ASP A 101 10.98 2.18 10.89
CA ASP A 101 10.74 3.63 10.80
C ASP A 101 9.78 4.10 11.89
N PRO A 102 9.98 5.28 12.46
CA PRO A 102 9.06 5.82 13.47
C PRO A 102 7.73 6.22 12.85
N CYS A 103 6.64 5.82 13.48
CA CYS A 103 5.30 6.29 13.11
C CYS A 103 5.22 7.82 13.30
N PRO A 104 4.72 8.60 12.31
CA PRO A 104 4.66 10.06 12.41
C PRO A 104 3.69 10.56 13.49
N HIS A 105 2.77 9.73 13.97
CA HIS A 105 1.79 10.10 14.98
C HIS A 105 2.20 9.74 16.41
N CYS A 106 2.80 8.57 16.61
CA CYS A 106 3.10 8.07 17.96
C CYS A 106 4.59 7.74 18.19
N GLY A 107 5.44 7.82 17.17
CA GLY A 107 6.87 7.52 17.26
C GLY A 107 7.21 6.03 17.39
N ALA A 108 6.23 5.14 17.54
CA ALA A 108 6.50 3.71 17.62
C ALA A 108 7.05 3.16 16.29
N PRO A 109 7.94 2.16 16.32
CA PRO A 109 8.48 1.57 15.10
C PRO A 109 7.38 0.86 14.31
N VAL A 110 7.33 1.11 12.99
CA VAL A 110 6.41 0.41 12.09
C VAL A 110 6.93 -1.00 11.80
N LYS A 111 5.99 -1.93 11.61
CA LYS A 111 6.28 -3.30 11.17
C LYS A 111 5.77 -3.51 9.76
N MET A 112 6.56 -4.21 8.96
CA MET A 112 6.17 -4.61 7.61
C MET A 112 5.55 -6.00 7.65
N THR A 113 4.30 -6.12 7.19
CA THR A 113 3.60 -7.40 7.12
C THR A 113 2.93 -7.56 5.76
N HIS A 114 2.83 -8.80 5.30
CA HIS A 114 1.99 -9.12 4.14
C HIS A 114 0.58 -9.43 4.63
N GLY A 115 -0.40 -8.94 3.91
CA GLY A 115 -1.82 -9.18 4.20
C GLY A 115 -2.61 -9.43 2.93
N ILE A 116 -3.75 -10.11 3.09
CA ILE A 116 -4.71 -10.29 1.99
C ILE A 116 -5.65 -9.09 1.99
N GLU A 117 -5.69 -8.34 0.89
CA GLU A 117 -6.62 -7.21 0.73
C GLU A 117 -8.04 -7.73 0.53
N VAL A 118 -8.87 -7.63 1.54
CA VAL A 118 -10.27 -8.10 1.49
C VAL A 118 -11.26 -7.02 1.08
N GLY A 119 -10.90 -5.76 1.18
CA GLY A 119 -11.72 -4.62 0.78
C GLY A 119 -10.89 -3.38 0.54
N GLN A 120 -11.50 -2.39 -0.12
CA GLN A 120 -10.83 -1.15 -0.53
C GLN A 120 -11.78 0.04 -0.50
N VAL A 121 -11.22 1.21 -0.22
CA VAL A 121 -11.94 2.49 -0.25
C VAL A 121 -11.11 3.49 -1.06
N PHE A 122 -11.65 3.97 -2.17
CA PHE A 122 -11.01 4.96 -3.01
C PHE A 122 -11.73 6.31 -2.93
N LYS A 123 -11.00 7.36 -2.67
CA LYS A 123 -11.44 8.74 -2.83
C LYS A 123 -11.14 9.16 -4.28
N LEU A 124 -12.12 9.06 -5.17
CA LEU A 124 -11.94 9.38 -6.59
C LEU A 124 -11.99 10.89 -6.85
N GLY A 125 -12.55 11.67 -5.92
CA GLY A 125 -12.73 13.11 -6.09
C GLY A 125 -13.58 13.44 -7.29
N ILE A 126 -13.14 14.38 -8.10
CA ILE A 126 -13.84 14.84 -9.30
C ILE A 126 -13.21 14.31 -10.61
N LYS A 127 -12.25 13.38 -10.52
CA LYS A 127 -11.47 12.93 -11.69
C LYS A 127 -12.35 12.40 -12.81
N TYR A 128 -13.31 11.56 -12.49
CA TYR A 128 -14.21 10.96 -13.48
C TYR A 128 -15.44 11.82 -13.74
N SER A 129 -16.06 12.39 -12.71
CA SER A 129 -17.25 13.21 -12.84
C SER A 129 -17.02 14.43 -13.73
N LYS A 130 -15.87 15.11 -13.58
CA LYS A 130 -15.50 16.23 -14.45
C LYS A 130 -15.32 15.80 -15.91
N ALA A 131 -14.68 14.67 -16.17
CA ALA A 131 -14.45 14.14 -17.52
C ALA A 131 -15.76 13.69 -18.21
N LEU A 132 -16.73 13.19 -17.42
CA LEU A 132 -18.03 12.71 -17.91
C LEU A 132 -19.12 13.81 -17.92
N GLY A 133 -18.83 15.03 -17.45
CA GLY A 133 -19.82 16.08 -17.32
C GLY A 133 -20.90 15.76 -16.27
N ALA A 134 -20.60 14.89 -15.29
CA ALA A 134 -21.53 14.54 -14.21
C ALA A 134 -21.51 15.64 -13.14
N THR A 135 -22.50 16.53 -13.17
CA THR A 135 -22.58 17.72 -12.34
C THR A 135 -23.89 17.78 -11.55
N PHE A 136 -23.93 18.65 -10.56
CA PHE A 136 -25.13 19.01 -9.81
C PHE A 136 -25.15 20.53 -9.56
N LEU A 137 -26.31 21.09 -9.27
CA LEU A 137 -26.44 22.48 -8.85
C LEU A 137 -26.33 22.55 -7.33
N ASP A 138 -25.45 23.39 -6.83
CA ASP A 138 -25.35 23.68 -5.41
C ASP A 138 -26.50 24.58 -4.90
N GLU A 139 -26.54 24.84 -3.61
CA GLU A 139 -27.57 25.66 -2.96
C GLU A 139 -27.71 27.07 -3.56
N ASN A 140 -26.68 27.57 -4.24
CA ASN A 140 -26.67 28.86 -4.93
C ASN A 140 -26.95 28.74 -6.43
N GLY A 141 -27.39 27.58 -6.91
CA GLY A 141 -27.64 27.29 -8.31
C GLY A 141 -26.37 27.19 -9.17
N LYS A 142 -25.18 27.07 -8.57
CA LYS A 142 -23.92 26.95 -9.29
C LYS A 142 -23.62 25.48 -9.61
N GLU A 143 -23.31 25.23 -10.86
CA GLU A 143 -22.93 23.90 -11.32
C GLU A 143 -21.57 23.46 -10.74
N LYS A 144 -21.53 22.26 -10.16
CA LYS A 144 -20.32 21.62 -9.58
C LYS A 144 -20.24 20.16 -9.98
N PRO A 145 -19.03 19.64 -10.23
CA PRO A 145 -18.87 18.20 -10.48
C PRO A 145 -19.14 17.38 -9.21
N LEU A 146 -19.74 16.21 -9.38
CA LEU A 146 -19.99 15.26 -8.30
C LEU A 146 -18.67 14.77 -7.70
N ILE A 147 -18.60 14.75 -6.37
CA ILE A 147 -17.47 14.12 -5.65
C ILE A 147 -17.75 12.63 -5.55
N MET A 148 -16.85 11.82 -6.05
CA MET A 148 -17.01 10.37 -6.16
C MET A 148 -16.14 9.62 -5.17
N GLY A 149 -16.64 8.48 -4.70
CA GLY A 149 -15.92 7.44 -4.00
C GLY A 149 -16.21 6.08 -4.62
N CYS A 150 -15.35 5.12 -4.37
CA CYS A 150 -15.55 3.73 -4.75
C CYS A 150 -15.21 2.82 -3.56
N TYR A 151 -16.13 1.93 -3.24
CA TYR A 151 -16.03 1.04 -2.08
C TYR A 151 -16.22 -0.39 -2.56
N GLY A 152 -15.31 -1.29 -2.21
CA GLY A 152 -15.36 -2.67 -2.64
C GLY A 152 -15.03 -3.65 -1.51
N ILE A 153 -15.74 -4.77 -1.48
CA ILE A 153 -15.43 -5.93 -0.63
C ILE A 153 -15.36 -7.15 -1.52
N GLY A 154 -14.23 -7.87 -1.45
CA GLY A 154 -14.04 -9.13 -2.15
C GLY A 154 -14.63 -10.28 -1.34
N VAL A 155 -15.93 -10.58 -1.51
CA VAL A 155 -16.64 -11.60 -0.71
C VAL A 155 -15.93 -12.96 -0.77
N SER A 156 -15.65 -13.48 -1.96
CA SER A 156 -14.93 -14.74 -2.13
C SER A 156 -13.49 -14.68 -1.64
N ARG A 157 -12.83 -13.52 -1.80
CA ARG A 157 -11.49 -13.31 -1.25
C ARG A 157 -11.48 -13.29 0.28
N THR A 158 -12.49 -12.71 0.92
CA THR A 158 -12.67 -12.73 2.38
C THR A 158 -12.87 -14.15 2.88
N MET A 159 -13.68 -14.94 2.19
CA MET A 159 -13.86 -16.37 2.49
C MET A 159 -12.53 -17.14 2.38
N ALA A 160 -11.78 -16.94 1.29
CA ALA A 160 -10.49 -17.58 1.11
C ALA A 160 -9.47 -17.18 2.19
N ALA A 161 -9.45 -15.89 2.58
CA ALA A 161 -8.61 -15.40 3.65
C ALA A 161 -8.98 -15.99 5.02
N ALA A 162 -10.27 -16.19 5.28
CA ALA A 162 -10.73 -16.86 6.49
C ALA A 162 -10.29 -18.33 6.53
N ILE A 163 -10.38 -19.06 5.41
CA ILE A 163 -9.89 -20.43 5.29
C ILE A 163 -8.38 -20.51 5.57
N GLU A 164 -7.62 -19.56 4.99
CA GLU A 164 -6.16 -19.49 5.20
C GLU A 164 -5.78 -19.25 6.65
N GLN A 165 -6.59 -18.50 7.41
CA GLN A 165 -6.34 -18.21 8.82
C GLN A 165 -6.87 -19.30 9.77
N PHE A 166 -7.96 -19.97 9.41
CA PHE A 166 -8.71 -20.88 10.29
C PHE A 166 -8.79 -22.28 9.68
N HIS A 167 -7.68 -22.98 9.70
CA HIS A 167 -7.57 -24.39 9.31
C HIS A 167 -6.57 -25.13 10.18
N ASP A 168 -6.63 -26.44 10.15
CA ASP A 168 -5.63 -27.36 10.69
C ASP A 168 -5.29 -28.46 9.65
N ASP A 169 -4.51 -29.43 10.05
CA ASP A 169 -4.13 -30.55 9.18
C ASP A 169 -5.32 -31.42 8.72
N ASN A 170 -6.47 -31.33 9.38
CA ASN A 170 -7.67 -32.10 9.09
C ASN A 170 -8.66 -31.35 8.20
N GLY A 171 -8.52 -30.02 8.07
CA GLY A 171 -9.37 -29.22 7.21
C GLY A 171 -9.68 -27.81 7.69
N ILE A 172 -10.78 -27.25 7.18
CA ILE A 172 -11.21 -25.88 7.44
C ILE A 172 -11.92 -25.80 8.80
N ILE A 173 -11.51 -24.81 9.60
CA ILE A 173 -12.18 -24.45 10.85
C ILE A 173 -12.95 -23.15 10.63
N TRP A 174 -14.22 -23.25 10.25
CA TRP A 174 -15.03 -22.07 9.96
C TRP A 174 -15.29 -21.23 11.20
N PRO A 175 -15.03 -19.90 11.16
CA PRO A 175 -15.60 -19.00 12.16
C PRO A 175 -17.13 -19.08 12.17
N ALA A 176 -17.74 -19.11 13.34
CA ALA A 176 -19.19 -19.28 13.48
C ALA A 176 -20.02 -18.26 12.67
N SER A 177 -19.51 -17.02 12.54
CA SER A 177 -20.16 -15.94 11.79
C SER A 177 -20.30 -16.16 10.29
N ILE A 178 -19.50 -17.07 9.71
CA ILE A 178 -19.50 -17.38 8.26
C ILE A 178 -19.60 -18.87 7.97
N ALA A 179 -19.75 -19.68 9.01
CA ALA A 179 -19.96 -21.13 8.86
C ALA A 179 -21.25 -21.41 8.10
N PRO A 180 -21.23 -22.30 7.09
CA PRO A 180 -22.44 -22.66 6.34
C PRO A 180 -23.52 -23.29 7.24
N PHE A 181 -23.08 -23.99 8.27
CA PHE A 181 -23.91 -24.64 9.27
C PHE A 181 -23.21 -24.57 10.63
N GLU A 182 -23.95 -24.32 11.69
CA GLU A 182 -23.42 -24.36 13.06
C GLU A 182 -23.19 -25.80 13.55
N VAL A 183 -24.07 -26.72 13.14
CA VAL A 183 -23.99 -28.12 13.44
C VAL A 183 -24.36 -28.93 12.22
N VAL A 184 -23.63 -30.02 11.97
CA VAL A 184 -23.94 -31.00 10.93
C VAL A 184 -24.09 -32.37 11.59
N ILE A 185 -25.24 -33.02 11.36
CA ILE A 185 -25.51 -34.38 11.84
C ILE A 185 -25.26 -35.34 10.68
N VAL A 186 -24.31 -36.27 10.85
CA VAL A 186 -23.95 -37.23 9.81
C VAL A 186 -24.22 -38.63 10.29
N PRO A 187 -25.37 -39.27 9.93
CA PRO A 187 -25.62 -40.66 10.23
C PRO A 187 -24.67 -41.57 9.42
N ILE A 188 -24.04 -42.54 10.05
CA ILE A 188 -23.08 -43.45 9.38
C ILE A 188 -23.77 -44.32 8.34
N ASN A 189 -25.01 -44.75 8.65
CA ASN A 189 -25.81 -45.56 7.73
C ASN A 189 -27.23 -44.99 7.61
N ALA A 190 -27.51 -44.29 6.53
CA ALA A 190 -28.82 -43.70 6.25
C ALA A 190 -29.94 -44.74 6.00
N LYS A 191 -29.61 -46.03 5.87
CA LYS A 191 -30.60 -47.11 5.71
C LYS A 191 -30.97 -47.76 7.06
N ASP A 192 -30.28 -47.41 8.15
CA ASP A 192 -30.57 -47.88 9.48
C ASP A 192 -31.63 -46.95 10.11
N GLU A 193 -32.83 -47.49 10.26
CA GLU A 193 -33.98 -46.74 10.78
C GLU A 193 -33.74 -46.21 12.21
N ALA A 194 -33.02 -46.96 13.05
CA ALA A 194 -32.73 -46.51 14.42
C ALA A 194 -31.77 -45.33 14.44
N GLN A 195 -30.74 -45.33 13.61
CA GLN A 195 -29.81 -44.18 13.46
C GLN A 195 -30.51 -42.98 12.91
N MET A 196 -31.40 -43.16 11.92
CA MET A 196 -32.15 -42.05 11.32
C MET A 196 -33.12 -41.41 12.32
N GLN A 197 -33.84 -42.21 13.12
CA GLN A 197 -34.73 -41.69 14.18
C GLN A 197 -33.98 -40.85 15.21
N ILE A 198 -32.78 -41.29 15.61
CA ILE A 198 -31.92 -40.51 16.52
C ILE A 198 -31.44 -39.21 15.85
N ALA A 199 -31.00 -39.29 14.62
CA ALA A 199 -30.52 -38.11 13.85
C ALA A 199 -31.64 -37.06 13.67
N GLU A 200 -32.86 -37.50 13.32
CA GLU A 200 -34.02 -36.61 13.14
C GLU A 200 -34.43 -35.98 14.48
N LYS A 201 -34.41 -36.75 15.57
CA LYS A 201 -34.68 -36.20 16.91
C LYS A 201 -33.67 -35.14 17.31
N LEU A 202 -32.35 -35.40 17.13
CA LEU A 202 -31.30 -34.46 17.42
C LEU A 202 -31.44 -33.18 16.55
N TYR A 203 -31.78 -33.35 15.28
CA TYR A 203 -32.01 -32.21 14.38
C TYR A 203 -33.18 -31.35 14.86
N ALA A 204 -34.29 -31.96 15.27
CA ALA A 204 -35.45 -31.24 15.80
C ALA A 204 -35.13 -30.49 17.10
N ASP A 205 -34.42 -31.14 18.03
CA ASP A 205 -34.02 -30.55 19.30
C ASP A 205 -33.08 -29.36 19.11
N MET A 206 -32.09 -29.51 18.23
CA MET A 206 -31.13 -28.42 17.91
C MET A 206 -31.79 -27.25 17.18
N LYS A 207 -32.71 -27.52 16.24
CA LYS A 207 -33.44 -26.47 15.53
C LYS A 207 -34.28 -25.62 16.49
N LEU A 208 -34.85 -26.18 17.52
CA LEU A 208 -35.58 -25.44 18.54
C LEU A 208 -34.65 -24.58 19.41
N SER A 209 -33.43 -25.04 19.69
CA SER A 209 -32.46 -24.26 20.47
C SER A 209 -31.86 -23.10 19.72
N LEU A 210 -31.75 -23.20 18.37
CA LEU A 210 -31.16 -22.18 17.50
C LEU A 210 -32.14 -21.07 17.11
N ILE A 211 -33.45 -21.25 17.30
CA ILE A 211 -34.46 -20.20 17.03
C ILE A 211 -34.23 -18.93 17.88
N HIS A 212 -33.54 -19.02 19.01
CA HIS A 212 -33.25 -17.91 19.89
C HIS A 212 -31.94 -17.17 19.58
N ILE A 213 -31.15 -17.63 18.60
CA ILE A 213 -29.82 -17.07 18.25
C ILE A 213 -29.83 -16.28 16.93
N SER A 214 -30.89 -16.39 16.13
CA SER A 214 -30.89 -15.93 14.74
C SER A 214 -31.74 -14.70 14.42
N GLU A 215 -31.93 -13.76 15.32
CA GLU A 215 -32.46 -12.45 14.94
C GLU A 215 -31.35 -11.40 15.04
N PRO A 216 -30.76 -10.98 13.90
CA PRO A 216 -29.98 -9.75 13.91
C PRO A 216 -30.95 -8.57 14.07
N THR A 217 -30.83 -7.88 15.17
CA THR A 217 -31.41 -6.53 15.36
C THR A 217 -30.70 -5.53 14.46
#